data_8fd85d43069d9c034fe1b786746c0f17
#
_entry.id   8fd85d43069d9c034fe1b786746c0f17
#
_cell.length_a   1.000
_cell.length_b   1.000
_cell.length_c   1.000
_cell.angle_alpha   90.00
_cell.angle_beta   90.00
_cell.angle_gamma   90.00
#
_symmetry.space_group_name_H-M   'P 1'
#
loop_
_entity.id
_entity.type
_entity.pdbx_description
1 polymer ?
#
loop_
_entity_poly.entity_id
_entity_poly.type
_entity_poly.pdbx_seq_one_letter_code
_entity_poly.pdbx_strand_id
1 'polypeptide(L)'
;MKKTAVALSLLLGLSSAASVYAALPQTVRIGTDATYAPFSSKDAKGEFVGFDIDLGNEMCKRIQVKCTWVGSDFDALIPSLKAKKIDAIISSLSITEKRQQEIAFSNKLYAADSRLIAAKGSPIQPTIESLKGKHVGVLQGSTQEAFGNANWRSKGIDVVAYQNQDLIYSDLAAGRLDAALQDEVAASEGFLKQPAGKEFAFAGPSVKDKNFFGEGTGVGLRKDDTELKAAFDKALGEIRKDGTYDKMAKKYFDFNVYGD
;
A
#
# COMPACT_ATOMS: atom_id res chain seq x y z
N MET A 1 -16.23 41.32 -75.60
CA MET A 1 -15.86 41.66 -74.22
C MET A 1 -16.39 40.52 -73.29
N LYS A 2 -15.54 39.55 -72.99
CA LYS A 2 -15.91 38.35 -72.14
C LYS A 2 -15.31 38.58 -70.75
N LYS A 3 -16.16 38.65 -69.71
CA LYS A 3 -15.76 38.76 -68.33
C LYS A 3 -15.64 37.38 -67.74
N THR A 4 -14.43 36.94 -67.44
CA THR A 4 -14.13 35.69 -66.70
C THR A 4 -14.20 35.98 -65.21
N ALA A 5 -15.12 35.31 -64.50
CA ALA A 5 -15.21 35.30 -63.05
C ALA A 5 -14.37 34.17 -62.49
N VAL A 6 -13.36 34.48 -61.69
CA VAL A 6 -12.54 33.50 -60.95
C VAL A 6 -13.21 33.27 -59.60
N ALA A 7 -13.72 32.08 -59.36
CA ALA A 7 -14.25 31.65 -58.07
C ALA A 7 -13.11 31.10 -57.22
N LEU A 8 -12.78 31.82 -56.15
CA LEU A 8 -11.78 31.45 -55.14
C LEU A 8 -12.43 30.54 -54.06
N SER A 9 -12.24 29.22 -54.15
CA SER A 9 -12.75 28.27 -53.18
C SER A 9 -11.83 28.23 -51.95
N LEU A 10 -12.29 28.83 -50.82
CA LEU A 10 -11.64 28.66 -49.51
C LEU A 10 -11.95 27.27 -48.96
N LEU A 11 -10.96 26.38 -48.99
CA LEU A 11 -10.98 25.14 -48.24
C LEU A 11 -10.61 25.43 -46.77
N LEU A 12 -11.62 25.55 -45.88
CA LEU A 12 -11.41 25.49 -44.42
C LEU A 12 -11.01 24.07 -44.06
N GLY A 13 -9.72 23.85 -43.81
CA GLY A 13 -9.22 22.62 -43.20
C GLY A 13 -9.65 22.58 -41.71
N LEU A 14 -10.65 21.80 -41.35
CA LEU A 14 -10.90 21.41 -39.97
C LEU A 14 -9.74 20.50 -39.50
N SER A 15 -8.76 21.11 -38.83
CA SER A 15 -7.77 20.37 -38.07
C SER A 15 -8.47 19.79 -36.82
N SER A 16 -8.93 18.55 -36.93
CA SER A 16 -9.34 17.76 -35.76
C SER A 16 -8.09 17.55 -34.89
N ALA A 17 -7.97 18.31 -33.81
CA ALA A 17 -7.02 18.01 -32.74
C ALA A 17 -7.45 16.68 -32.11
N ALA A 18 -6.96 15.56 -32.65
CA ALA A 18 -7.05 14.28 -31.98
C ALA A 18 -6.26 14.41 -30.69
N SER A 19 -6.95 14.47 -29.56
CA SER A 19 -6.33 14.31 -28.24
C SER A 19 -5.62 12.96 -28.27
N VAL A 20 -4.29 12.98 -28.33
CA VAL A 20 -3.46 11.79 -28.16
C VAL A 20 -3.59 11.40 -26.69
N TYR A 21 -4.61 10.60 -26.36
CA TYR A 21 -4.61 9.85 -25.11
C TYR A 21 -3.42 8.92 -25.19
N ALA A 22 -2.44 9.11 -24.33
CA ALA A 22 -1.34 8.16 -24.23
C ALA A 22 -1.94 6.79 -23.91
N ALA A 23 -1.71 5.81 -24.79
CA ALA A 23 -2.23 4.47 -24.57
C ALA A 23 -1.59 3.87 -23.32
N LEU A 24 -2.40 3.22 -22.47
CA LEU A 24 -1.88 2.50 -21.31
C LEU A 24 -0.82 1.48 -21.74
N PRO A 25 0.21 1.23 -20.94
CA PRO A 25 1.21 0.21 -21.23
C PRO A 25 0.55 -1.17 -21.30
N GLN A 26 0.99 -2.02 -22.24
CA GLN A 26 0.47 -3.39 -22.34
C GLN A 26 0.75 -4.22 -21.07
N THR A 27 1.84 -3.94 -20.39
CA THR A 27 2.24 -4.59 -19.14
C THR A 27 2.56 -3.56 -18.08
N VAL A 28 2.02 -3.76 -16.87
CA VAL A 28 2.29 -2.96 -15.68
C VAL A 28 3.03 -3.83 -14.68
N ARG A 29 4.24 -3.41 -14.30
CA ARG A 29 5.05 -4.06 -13.27
C ARG A 29 4.65 -3.48 -11.91
N ILE A 30 4.09 -4.32 -11.05
CA ILE A 30 3.60 -3.91 -9.71
C ILE A 30 4.60 -4.38 -8.67
N GLY A 31 5.16 -3.44 -7.92
CA GLY A 31 6.03 -3.72 -6.77
C GLY A 31 5.22 -4.02 -5.51
N THR A 32 5.65 -5.03 -4.76
CA THR A 32 5.03 -5.41 -3.48
C THR A 32 6.07 -6.03 -2.55
N ASP A 33 5.90 -5.82 -1.25
CA ASP A 33 6.58 -6.60 -0.21
C ASP A 33 5.76 -7.86 0.07
N ALA A 34 6.35 -9.02 -0.23
CA ALA A 34 5.66 -10.30 -0.14
C ALA A 34 5.83 -10.97 1.24
N THR A 35 6.03 -10.20 2.30
CA THR A 35 6.08 -10.68 3.70
C THR A 35 4.95 -10.11 4.56
N TYR A 36 3.90 -9.59 3.93
CA TYR A 36 2.85 -8.79 4.59
C TYR A 36 1.46 -9.43 4.45
N ALA A 37 1.33 -10.70 4.89
CA ALA A 37 0.03 -11.39 4.93
C ALA A 37 -0.98 -10.64 5.84
N PRO A 38 -2.29 -10.61 5.50
CA PRO A 38 -2.96 -11.28 4.38
C PRO A 38 -3.00 -10.45 3.10
N PHE A 39 -2.33 -9.28 3.07
CA PHE A 39 -2.37 -8.37 1.93
C PHE A 39 -1.49 -8.87 0.78
N SER A 40 -0.25 -9.24 1.09
CA SER A 40 0.74 -9.67 0.10
C SER A 40 1.72 -10.66 0.74
N SER A 41 1.81 -11.84 0.16
CA SER A 41 2.73 -12.91 0.59
C SER A 41 3.05 -13.84 -0.57
N LYS A 42 3.90 -14.84 -0.33
CA LYS A 42 4.12 -15.95 -1.27
C LYS A 42 3.52 -17.23 -0.72
N ASP A 43 2.87 -17.97 -1.60
CA ASP A 43 2.39 -19.32 -1.27
C ASP A 43 3.55 -20.35 -1.29
N ALA A 44 3.23 -21.61 -1.01
CA ALA A 44 4.21 -22.70 -1.01
C ALA A 44 4.87 -22.96 -2.38
N LYS A 45 4.29 -22.44 -3.47
CA LYS A 45 4.84 -22.54 -4.82
C LYS A 45 5.67 -21.30 -5.20
N GLY A 46 5.73 -20.29 -4.32
CA GLY A 46 6.42 -19.04 -4.56
C GLY A 46 5.58 -18.01 -5.33
N GLU A 47 4.30 -18.29 -5.59
CA GLU A 47 3.39 -17.37 -6.26
C GLU A 47 2.92 -16.26 -5.32
N PHE A 48 2.73 -15.06 -5.86
CA PHE A 48 2.19 -13.95 -5.09
C PHE A 48 0.70 -14.17 -4.81
N VAL A 49 0.31 -14.03 -3.54
CA VAL A 49 -1.06 -14.20 -3.05
C VAL A 49 -1.41 -13.14 -2.02
N GLY A 50 -2.70 -12.89 -1.82
CA GLY A 50 -3.20 -11.94 -0.82
C GLY A 50 -4.19 -10.95 -1.39
N PHE A 51 -4.75 -10.12 -0.51
CA PHE A 51 -5.80 -9.17 -0.89
C PHE A 51 -5.31 -8.11 -1.88
N ASP A 52 -4.10 -7.56 -1.67
CA ASP A 52 -3.46 -6.61 -2.60
C ASP A 52 -3.24 -7.22 -3.99
N ILE A 53 -2.87 -8.51 -4.00
CA ILE A 53 -2.62 -9.25 -5.24
C ILE A 53 -3.93 -9.46 -6.01
N ASP A 54 -4.98 -9.95 -5.33
CA ASP A 54 -6.30 -10.14 -5.92
C ASP A 54 -6.88 -8.83 -6.45
N LEU A 55 -6.81 -7.75 -5.64
CA LEU A 55 -7.33 -6.44 -6.01
C LEU A 55 -6.56 -5.83 -7.19
N GLY A 56 -5.23 -5.91 -7.16
CA GLY A 56 -4.37 -5.44 -8.25
C GLY A 56 -4.63 -6.18 -9.55
N ASN A 57 -4.74 -7.51 -9.50
CA ASN A 57 -5.06 -8.34 -10.67
C ASN A 57 -6.44 -7.99 -11.26
N GLU A 58 -7.47 -7.79 -10.41
CA GLU A 58 -8.79 -7.41 -10.88
C GLU A 58 -8.79 -5.99 -11.48
N MET A 59 -8.08 -5.03 -10.87
CA MET A 59 -7.92 -3.70 -11.47
C MET A 59 -7.25 -3.76 -12.83
N CYS A 60 -6.16 -4.53 -12.97
CA CYS A 60 -5.48 -4.71 -14.25
C CYS A 60 -6.35 -5.36 -15.33
N LYS A 61 -7.16 -6.33 -14.93
CA LYS A 61 -8.15 -6.95 -15.83
C LYS A 61 -9.17 -5.92 -16.33
N ARG A 62 -9.68 -5.03 -15.46
CA ARG A 62 -10.65 -3.98 -15.84
C ARG A 62 -10.06 -2.96 -16.82
N ILE A 63 -8.81 -2.58 -16.64
CA ILE A 63 -8.12 -1.65 -17.53
C ILE A 63 -7.45 -2.33 -18.74
N GLN A 64 -7.63 -3.65 -18.88
CA GLN A 64 -7.14 -4.47 -20.00
C GLN A 64 -5.61 -4.41 -20.19
N VAL A 65 -4.85 -4.42 -19.10
CA VAL A 65 -3.39 -4.53 -19.10
C VAL A 65 -2.94 -5.82 -18.43
N LYS A 66 -1.77 -6.33 -18.82
CA LYS A 66 -1.14 -7.45 -18.12
C LYS A 66 -0.41 -6.94 -16.88
N CYS A 67 -0.73 -7.45 -15.70
CA CYS A 67 0.07 -7.20 -14.50
C CYS A 67 1.15 -8.25 -14.32
N THR A 68 2.32 -7.81 -13.85
CA THR A 68 3.41 -8.66 -13.38
C THR A 68 3.86 -8.17 -12.02
N TRP A 69 3.96 -9.07 -11.06
CA TRP A 69 4.35 -8.75 -9.69
C TRP A 69 5.87 -8.81 -9.52
N VAL A 70 6.42 -7.83 -8.82
CA VAL A 70 7.85 -7.70 -8.52
C VAL A 70 8.01 -7.61 -7.01
N GLY A 71 8.57 -8.65 -6.38
CA GLY A 71 8.87 -8.65 -4.95
C GLY A 71 10.07 -7.76 -4.64
N SER A 72 9.98 -6.98 -3.56
CA SER A 72 11.03 -6.09 -3.10
C SER A 72 10.84 -5.80 -1.62
N ASP A 73 11.90 -5.44 -0.91
CA ASP A 73 11.78 -4.89 0.43
C ASP A 73 10.94 -3.61 0.39
N PHE A 74 10.16 -3.36 1.43
CA PHE A 74 9.16 -2.28 1.45
C PHE A 74 9.78 -0.89 1.24
N ASP A 75 10.91 -0.59 1.87
CA ASP A 75 11.63 0.68 1.76
C ASP A 75 12.22 0.94 0.36
N ALA A 76 12.44 -0.12 -0.43
CA ALA A 76 12.95 -0.03 -1.79
C ALA A 76 11.85 0.22 -2.85
N LEU A 77 10.56 0.13 -2.50
CA LEU A 77 9.44 0.24 -3.46
C LEU A 77 9.36 1.64 -4.10
N ILE A 78 9.34 2.73 -3.29
CA ILE A 78 9.29 4.10 -3.83
C ILE A 78 10.54 4.44 -4.66
N PRO A 79 11.77 4.16 -4.21
CA PRO A 79 12.96 4.28 -5.04
C PRO A 79 12.88 3.52 -6.37
N SER A 80 12.36 2.28 -6.35
CA SER A 80 12.19 1.45 -7.56
C SER A 80 11.16 2.03 -8.54
N LEU A 81 10.06 2.60 -8.03
CA LEU A 81 9.06 3.29 -8.83
C LEU A 81 9.66 4.53 -9.52
N LYS A 82 10.38 5.36 -8.77
CA LYS A 82 11.05 6.56 -9.29
C LYS A 82 12.14 6.23 -10.32
N ALA A 83 12.85 5.10 -10.12
CA ALA A 83 13.85 4.59 -11.05
C ALA A 83 13.24 3.82 -12.26
N LYS A 84 11.91 3.78 -12.39
CA LYS A 84 11.18 3.08 -13.47
C LYS A 84 11.48 1.58 -13.54
N LYS A 85 11.90 0.96 -12.44
CA LYS A 85 12.06 -0.50 -12.32
C LYS A 85 10.70 -1.19 -12.18
N ILE A 86 9.74 -0.51 -11.58
CA ILE A 86 8.31 -0.87 -11.48
C ILE A 86 7.46 0.30 -11.96
N ASP A 87 6.18 0.05 -12.24
CA ASP A 87 5.26 1.04 -12.80
C ASP A 87 4.16 1.44 -11.81
N ALA A 88 3.90 0.59 -10.82
CA ALA A 88 2.98 0.84 -9.72
C ALA A 88 3.47 0.16 -8.45
N ILE A 89 2.97 0.60 -7.29
CA ILE A 89 3.17 -0.06 -5.99
C ILE A 89 1.79 -0.43 -5.44
N ILE A 90 1.58 -1.71 -5.12
CA ILE A 90 0.43 -2.18 -4.34
C ILE A 90 1.01 -3.07 -3.23
N SER A 91 1.11 -2.52 -2.01
CA SER A 91 1.83 -3.13 -0.89
C SER A 91 1.44 -2.48 0.44
N SER A 92 0.14 -2.42 0.74
CA SER A 92 -0.37 -1.70 1.93
C SER A 92 0.24 -0.30 2.10
N LEU A 93 0.51 0.39 0.98
CA LEU A 93 1.24 1.65 0.98
C LEU A 93 0.35 2.79 1.46
N SER A 94 0.53 3.25 2.70
CA SER A 94 -0.24 4.35 3.30
C SER A 94 -0.08 5.65 2.52
N ILE A 95 -1.21 6.32 2.27
CA ILE A 95 -1.29 7.64 1.63
C ILE A 95 -0.93 8.68 2.70
N THR A 96 0.31 9.20 2.65
CA THR A 96 0.78 10.24 3.57
C THR A 96 1.26 11.47 2.79
N GLU A 97 1.17 12.65 3.40
CA GLU A 97 1.67 13.89 2.79
C GLU A 97 3.13 13.79 2.37
N LYS A 98 3.97 13.18 3.22
CA LYS A 98 5.39 12.97 2.91
C LYS A 98 5.58 12.16 1.63
N ARG A 99 4.85 11.04 1.46
CA ARG A 99 4.93 10.21 0.26
C ARG A 99 4.32 10.92 -0.96
N GLN A 100 3.25 11.68 -0.78
CA GLN A 100 2.62 12.47 -1.85
C GLN A 100 3.53 13.59 -2.38
N GLN A 101 4.52 14.04 -1.61
CA GLN A 101 5.56 14.94 -2.13
C GLN A 101 6.47 14.25 -3.17
N GLU A 102 6.60 12.93 -3.13
CA GLU A 102 7.48 12.16 -4.00
C GLU A 102 6.75 11.45 -5.15
N ILE A 103 5.57 10.87 -4.88
CA ILE A 103 4.79 10.04 -5.80
C ILE A 103 3.32 10.45 -5.80
N ALA A 104 2.56 10.00 -6.79
CA ALA A 104 1.10 10.09 -6.82
C ALA A 104 0.46 8.85 -6.20
N PHE A 105 -0.79 8.97 -5.78
CA PHE A 105 -1.60 7.87 -5.27
C PHE A 105 -2.93 7.77 -6.00
N SER A 106 -3.45 6.56 -6.12
CA SER A 106 -4.85 6.32 -6.47
C SER A 106 -5.78 6.79 -5.34
N ASN A 107 -7.09 6.66 -5.57
CA ASN A 107 -8.07 6.66 -4.49
C ASN A 107 -7.77 5.56 -3.47
N LYS A 108 -8.30 5.73 -2.24
CA LYS A 108 -8.11 4.79 -1.12
C LYS A 108 -8.53 3.37 -1.52
N LEU A 109 -7.65 2.40 -1.28
CA LEU A 109 -7.92 0.97 -1.43
C LEU A 109 -8.63 0.41 -0.20
N TYR A 110 -8.12 0.69 0.99
CA TYR A 110 -8.65 0.27 2.30
C TYR A 110 -8.06 1.09 3.44
N ALA A 111 -8.63 0.94 4.63
CA ALA A 111 -8.13 1.58 5.85
C ALA A 111 -6.88 0.87 6.39
N ALA A 112 -6.04 1.58 7.14
CA ALA A 112 -4.83 1.06 7.77
C ALA A 112 -4.65 1.74 9.13
N ASP A 113 -5.06 1.08 10.20
CA ASP A 113 -4.80 1.51 11.57
C ASP A 113 -3.53 0.82 12.10
N SER A 114 -2.80 1.50 12.98
CA SER A 114 -1.58 0.95 13.59
C SER A 114 -1.83 0.53 15.04
N ARG A 115 -1.35 -0.66 15.40
CA ARG A 115 -1.43 -1.18 16.77
C ARG A 115 -0.12 -1.79 17.24
N LEU A 116 0.08 -1.70 18.54
CA LEU A 116 1.17 -2.39 19.22
C LEU A 116 0.75 -3.83 19.53
N ILE A 117 1.64 -4.79 19.31
CA ILE A 117 1.51 -6.16 19.80
C ILE A 117 2.62 -6.47 20.78
N ALA A 118 2.32 -7.27 21.81
CA ALA A 118 3.26 -7.73 22.83
C ALA A 118 2.80 -9.10 23.37
N ALA A 119 3.61 -9.74 24.23
CA ALA A 119 3.23 -10.97 24.88
C ALA A 119 1.94 -10.80 25.70
N LYS A 120 1.08 -11.84 25.71
CA LYS A 120 -0.15 -11.86 26.51
C LYS A 120 0.15 -11.64 27.98
N GLY A 121 -0.66 -10.83 28.65
CA GLY A 121 -0.46 -10.49 30.06
C GLY A 121 0.68 -9.50 30.33
N SER A 122 1.41 -9.06 29.30
CA SER A 122 2.39 -7.99 29.41
C SER A 122 1.70 -6.67 29.80
N PRO A 123 2.27 -5.84 30.71
CA PRO A 123 1.75 -4.54 31.06
C PRO A 123 2.04 -3.47 29.98
N ILE A 124 2.63 -3.85 28.86
CA ILE A 124 3.02 -2.93 27.79
C ILE A 124 1.80 -2.23 27.20
N GLN A 125 1.93 -0.91 27.05
CA GLN A 125 0.97 -0.01 26.41
C GLN A 125 1.69 0.91 25.43
N PRO A 126 1.03 1.48 24.41
CA PRO A 126 1.67 2.39 23.46
C PRO A 126 1.91 3.79 24.05
N THR A 127 2.46 3.85 25.27
CA THR A 127 2.82 5.09 25.98
C THR A 127 4.31 5.16 26.23
N ILE A 128 4.85 6.37 26.33
CA ILE A 128 6.28 6.59 26.57
C ILE A 128 6.74 5.92 27.86
N GLU A 129 5.93 6.05 28.92
CA GLU A 129 6.25 5.49 30.26
C GLU A 129 6.35 3.97 30.21
N SER A 130 5.42 3.32 29.50
CA SER A 130 5.38 1.85 29.38
C SER A 130 6.47 1.30 28.47
N LEU A 131 6.85 2.05 27.43
CA LEU A 131 7.82 1.60 26.42
C LEU A 131 9.26 2.02 26.72
N LYS A 132 9.51 2.87 27.71
CA LYS A 132 10.86 3.33 28.04
C LYS A 132 11.79 2.15 28.36
N GLY A 133 12.94 2.11 27.66
CA GLY A 133 13.91 1.02 27.77
C GLY A 133 13.50 -0.27 27.07
N LYS A 134 12.41 -0.27 26.29
CA LYS A 134 11.91 -1.41 25.52
C LYS A 134 12.39 -1.40 24.09
N HIS A 135 12.51 -2.61 23.52
CA HIS A 135 12.82 -2.83 22.11
C HIS A 135 11.52 -3.01 21.34
N VAL A 136 11.20 -2.06 20.45
CA VAL A 136 9.98 -2.08 19.63
C VAL A 136 10.33 -2.28 18.17
N GLY A 137 9.93 -3.43 17.60
CA GLY A 137 10.14 -3.76 16.19
C GLY A 137 9.20 -3.00 15.27
N VAL A 138 9.70 -2.52 14.14
CA VAL A 138 8.96 -1.84 13.08
C VAL A 138 9.48 -2.25 11.71
N LEU A 139 8.63 -2.24 10.68
CA LEU A 139 9.06 -2.47 9.30
C LEU A 139 9.81 -1.23 8.77
N GLN A 140 10.98 -1.44 8.19
CA GLN A 140 11.81 -0.37 7.61
C GLN A 140 11.07 0.36 6.47
N GLY A 141 11.14 1.69 6.44
CA GLY A 141 10.44 2.53 5.47
C GLY A 141 8.95 2.71 5.73
N SER A 142 8.40 2.07 6.79
CA SER A 142 6.99 2.17 7.15
C SER A 142 6.64 3.48 7.85
N THR A 143 5.35 3.75 7.94
CA THR A 143 4.81 4.86 8.75
C THR A 143 5.03 4.63 10.24
N GLN A 144 5.04 3.38 10.66
CA GLN A 144 5.32 2.96 12.03
C GLN A 144 6.77 3.26 12.43
N GLU A 145 7.72 3.00 11.54
CA GLU A 145 9.12 3.41 11.76
C GLU A 145 9.25 4.94 11.87
N ALA A 146 8.63 5.67 10.93
CA ALA A 146 8.68 7.13 10.95
C ALA A 146 8.10 7.71 12.25
N PHE A 147 6.95 7.17 12.71
CA PHE A 147 6.32 7.55 13.97
C PHE A 147 7.23 7.24 15.19
N GLY A 148 7.75 6.01 15.26
CA GLY A 148 8.62 5.57 16.35
C GLY A 148 9.90 6.40 16.45
N ASN A 149 10.55 6.68 15.32
CA ASN A 149 11.75 7.51 15.26
C ASN A 149 11.48 8.94 15.73
N ALA A 150 10.34 9.54 15.35
CA ALA A 150 9.99 10.91 15.72
C ALA A 150 9.54 11.04 17.19
N ASN A 151 8.74 10.08 17.68
CA ASN A 151 8.04 10.23 18.96
C ASN A 151 8.64 9.43 20.12
N TRP A 152 9.33 8.31 19.83
CA TRP A 152 9.76 7.33 20.82
C TRP A 152 11.27 7.28 21.04
N ARG A 153 12.08 7.30 19.97
CA ARG A 153 13.53 7.13 20.05
C ARG A 153 14.21 8.12 21.02
N SER A 154 13.85 9.40 20.94
CA SER A 154 14.39 10.45 21.82
C SER A 154 13.94 10.35 23.29
N LYS A 155 12.97 9.49 23.57
CA LYS A 155 12.40 9.24 24.89
C LYS A 155 12.97 7.97 25.56
N GLY A 156 13.98 7.36 24.95
CA GLY A 156 14.66 6.18 25.49
C GLY A 156 13.93 4.86 25.16
N ILE A 157 13.17 4.83 24.09
CA ILE A 157 12.58 3.64 23.51
C ILE A 157 13.43 3.22 22.31
N ASP A 158 13.86 1.96 22.27
CA ASP A 158 14.67 1.44 21.15
C ASP A 158 13.74 0.99 20.01
N VAL A 159 13.72 1.79 18.95
CA VAL A 159 12.94 1.50 17.74
C VAL A 159 13.83 0.72 16.76
N VAL A 160 13.57 -0.58 16.64
CA VAL A 160 14.37 -1.53 15.84
C VAL A 160 13.70 -1.74 14.49
N ALA A 161 14.34 -1.25 13.43
CA ALA A 161 13.83 -1.41 12.06
C ALA A 161 14.30 -2.74 11.45
N TYR A 162 13.36 -3.44 10.79
CA TYR A 162 13.57 -4.71 10.11
C TYR A 162 13.24 -4.60 8.63
N GLN A 163 13.99 -5.30 7.78
CA GLN A 163 13.77 -5.29 6.33
C GLN A 163 12.45 -5.94 5.91
N ASN A 164 11.94 -6.91 6.68
CA ASN A 164 10.66 -7.56 6.38
C ASN A 164 9.90 -7.92 7.66
N GLN A 165 8.60 -8.17 7.51
CA GLN A 165 7.68 -8.39 8.62
C GLN A 165 7.92 -9.74 9.32
N ASP A 166 8.33 -10.77 8.59
CA ASP A 166 8.57 -12.12 9.17
C ASP A 166 9.72 -12.10 10.20
N LEU A 167 10.75 -11.27 9.98
CA LEU A 167 11.84 -11.09 10.94
C LEU A 167 11.35 -10.43 12.24
N ILE A 168 10.43 -9.47 12.16
CA ILE A 168 9.81 -8.86 13.34
C ILE A 168 9.08 -9.91 14.16
N TYR A 169 8.25 -10.73 13.51
CA TYR A 169 7.51 -11.81 14.19
C TYR A 169 8.44 -12.87 14.80
N SER A 170 9.50 -13.22 14.08
CA SER A 170 10.51 -14.17 14.57
C SER A 170 11.23 -13.64 15.81
N ASP A 171 11.64 -12.38 15.81
CA ASP A 171 12.35 -11.77 16.92
C ASP A 171 11.44 -11.49 18.12
N LEU A 172 10.18 -11.14 17.87
CA LEU A 172 9.16 -11.01 18.89
C LEU A 172 8.89 -12.36 19.57
N ALA A 173 8.70 -13.45 18.78
CA ALA A 173 8.49 -14.79 19.30
C ALA A 173 9.70 -15.35 20.07
N ALA A 174 10.91 -14.94 19.70
CA ALA A 174 12.14 -15.32 20.37
C ALA A 174 12.48 -14.45 21.61
N GLY A 175 11.65 -13.45 21.95
CA GLY A 175 11.87 -12.54 23.07
C GLY A 175 13.00 -11.53 22.87
N ARG A 176 13.46 -11.32 21.62
CA ARG A 176 14.43 -10.27 21.28
C ARG A 176 13.80 -8.88 21.14
N LEU A 177 12.50 -8.85 20.94
CA LEU A 177 11.67 -7.65 20.98
C LEU A 177 10.68 -7.74 22.14
N ASP A 178 10.43 -6.62 22.82
CA ASP A 178 9.38 -6.51 23.84
C ASP A 178 8.00 -6.30 23.20
N ALA A 179 7.96 -5.61 22.06
CA ALA A 179 6.73 -5.28 21.31
C ALA A 179 7.02 -5.04 19.83
N ALA A 180 5.98 -4.99 19.00
CA ALA A 180 6.08 -4.53 17.62
C ALA A 180 4.92 -3.59 17.29
N LEU A 181 5.19 -2.48 16.58
CA LEU A 181 4.18 -1.56 16.06
C LEU A 181 3.99 -1.80 14.57
N GLN A 182 2.75 -2.10 14.16
CA GLN A 182 2.44 -2.44 12.78
C GLN A 182 0.97 -2.21 12.45
N ASP A 183 0.58 -2.47 11.21
CA ASP A 183 -0.82 -2.46 10.78
C ASP A 183 -1.65 -3.47 11.58
N GLU A 184 -2.84 -3.04 12.04
CA GLU A 184 -3.73 -3.85 12.89
C GLU A 184 -4.19 -5.13 12.20
N VAL A 185 -4.53 -5.03 10.90
CA VAL A 185 -5.04 -6.20 10.15
C VAL A 185 -3.92 -7.19 9.85
N ALA A 186 -2.73 -6.70 9.44
CA ALA A 186 -1.56 -7.55 9.26
C ALA A 186 -1.17 -8.26 10.56
N ALA A 187 -1.22 -7.55 11.70
CA ALA A 187 -0.99 -8.14 13.01
C ALA A 187 -2.00 -9.24 13.34
N SER A 188 -3.30 -8.94 13.17
CA SER A 188 -4.39 -9.88 13.49
C SER A 188 -4.32 -11.14 12.64
N GLU A 189 -4.39 -10.97 11.31
CA GLU A 189 -4.55 -12.07 10.38
C GLU A 189 -3.21 -12.77 10.07
N GLY A 190 -2.14 -11.98 9.92
CA GLY A 190 -0.82 -12.49 9.56
C GLY A 190 -0.04 -13.11 10.73
N PHE A 191 -0.34 -12.74 11.98
CA PHE A 191 0.41 -13.23 13.14
C PHE A 191 -0.45 -13.72 14.29
N LEU A 192 -1.30 -12.88 14.91
CA LEU A 192 -2.01 -13.25 16.15
C LEU A 192 -2.93 -14.46 15.99
N LYS A 193 -3.55 -14.64 14.84
CA LYS A 193 -4.38 -15.81 14.49
C LYS A 193 -3.55 -17.03 14.06
N GLN A 194 -2.24 -16.87 13.85
CA GLN A 194 -1.34 -17.95 13.44
C GLN A 194 -0.78 -18.69 14.66
N PRO A 195 -0.28 -19.93 14.50
CA PRO A 195 0.30 -20.71 15.60
C PRO A 195 1.42 -19.96 16.35
N ALA A 196 2.29 -19.22 15.65
CA ALA A 196 3.39 -18.46 16.24
C ALA A 196 2.94 -17.27 17.07
N GLY A 197 1.76 -16.71 16.79
CA GLY A 197 1.20 -15.55 17.48
C GLY A 197 0.34 -15.87 18.69
N LYS A 198 0.11 -17.16 19.02
CA LYS A 198 -0.82 -17.58 20.08
C LYS A 198 -0.52 -17.00 21.46
N GLU A 199 0.74 -16.73 21.77
CA GLU A 199 1.18 -16.16 23.04
C GLU A 199 1.23 -14.61 23.02
N PHE A 200 0.75 -13.99 21.95
CA PHE A 200 0.77 -12.55 21.76
C PHE A 200 -0.66 -11.97 21.65
N ALA A 201 -0.78 -10.69 21.89
CA ALA A 201 -2.03 -9.94 21.79
C ALA A 201 -1.76 -8.47 21.44
N PHE A 202 -2.81 -7.76 21.06
CA PHE A 202 -2.74 -6.31 21.01
C PHE A 202 -2.48 -5.70 22.38
N ALA A 203 -1.54 -4.79 22.45
CA ALA A 203 -1.12 -4.08 23.65
C ALA A 203 -1.67 -2.64 23.61
N GLY A 204 -2.78 -2.42 24.30
CA GLY A 204 -3.47 -1.14 24.37
C GLY A 204 -4.26 -0.74 23.11
N PRO A 205 -4.68 0.54 23.03
CA PRO A 205 -5.48 1.06 21.92
C PRO A 205 -4.66 1.22 20.64
N SER A 206 -5.35 1.48 19.52
CA SER A 206 -4.72 1.87 18.26
C SER A 206 -3.90 3.14 18.44
N VAL A 207 -2.72 3.17 17.82
CA VAL A 207 -1.85 4.35 17.76
C VAL A 207 -2.30 5.20 16.59
N LYS A 208 -2.85 6.38 16.88
CA LYS A 208 -3.43 7.27 15.87
C LYS A 208 -2.64 8.57 15.78
N ASP A 209 -2.15 8.86 14.60
CA ASP A 209 -1.54 10.15 14.25
C ASP A 209 -1.64 10.33 12.72
N LYS A 210 -2.56 11.20 12.28
CA LYS A 210 -2.82 11.44 10.86
C LYS A 210 -1.59 11.93 10.10
N ASN A 211 -0.69 12.68 10.75
CA ASN A 211 0.52 13.19 10.11
C ASN A 211 1.50 12.07 9.73
N PHE A 212 1.46 10.93 10.46
CA PHE A 212 2.31 9.78 10.18
C PHE A 212 1.58 8.70 9.38
N PHE A 213 0.40 8.26 9.83
CA PHE A 213 -0.26 7.07 9.30
C PHE A 213 -1.13 7.34 8.06
N GLY A 214 -1.50 8.62 7.81
CA GLY A 214 -2.32 9.01 6.68
C GLY A 214 -3.78 8.59 6.81
N GLU A 215 -4.46 8.43 5.66
CA GLU A 215 -5.92 8.17 5.62
C GLU A 215 -6.28 6.83 4.93
N GLY A 216 -5.42 5.86 5.02
CA GLY A 216 -5.55 4.54 4.38
C GLY A 216 -4.46 4.29 3.34
N THR A 217 -4.60 3.22 2.59
CA THR A 217 -3.63 2.78 1.58
C THR A 217 -4.07 3.13 0.17
N GLY A 218 -3.14 3.18 -0.78
CA GLY A 218 -3.43 3.46 -2.18
C GLY A 218 -2.38 2.85 -3.11
N VAL A 219 -2.70 2.79 -4.41
CA VAL A 219 -1.72 2.44 -5.44
C VAL A 219 -0.73 3.60 -5.57
N GLY A 220 0.55 3.34 -5.33
CA GLY A 220 1.62 4.31 -5.57
C GLY A 220 1.99 4.36 -7.05
N LEU A 221 2.10 5.57 -7.63
CA LEU A 221 2.35 5.81 -9.04
C LEU A 221 3.35 6.96 -9.20
N ARG A 222 4.07 7.05 -10.32
CA ARG A 222 4.83 8.28 -10.62
C ARG A 222 3.86 9.45 -10.85
N LYS A 223 4.28 10.66 -10.52
CA LYS A 223 3.44 11.85 -10.68
C LYS A 223 3.04 12.11 -12.14
N ASP A 224 3.89 11.69 -13.08
CA ASP A 224 3.66 11.88 -14.50
C ASP A 224 2.77 10.79 -15.14
N ASP A 225 2.49 9.68 -14.43
CA ASP A 225 1.67 8.57 -14.93
C ASP A 225 0.17 8.85 -14.70
N THR A 226 -0.31 10.00 -15.13
CA THR A 226 -1.68 10.49 -14.87
C THR A 226 -2.76 9.60 -15.48
N GLU A 227 -2.52 9.06 -16.68
CA GLU A 227 -3.45 8.14 -17.36
C GLU A 227 -3.56 6.81 -16.64
N LEU A 228 -2.44 6.26 -16.17
CA LEU A 228 -2.43 5.02 -15.42
C LEU A 228 -3.13 5.19 -14.07
N LYS A 229 -2.90 6.33 -13.38
CA LYS A 229 -3.64 6.68 -12.17
C LYS A 229 -5.13 6.76 -12.41
N ALA A 230 -5.57 7.48 -13.43
CA ALA A 230 -6.98 7.63 -13.77
C ALA A 230 -7.63 6.28 -14.10
N ALA A 231 -6.89 5.39 -14.79
CA ALA A 231 -7.36 4.05 -15.11
C ALA A 231 -7.54 3.19 -13.84
N PHE A 232 -6.58 3.21 -12.90
CA PHE A 232 -6.72 2.50 -11.62
C PHE A 232 -7.87 3.06 -10.77
N ASP A 233 -8.03 4.39 -10.70
CA ASP A 233 -9.12 5.02 -9.97
C ASP A 233 -10.50 4.62 -10.52
N LYS A 234 -10.63 4.60 -11.87
CA LYS A 234 -11.84 4.15 -12.54
C LYS A 234 -12.12 2.67 -12.25
N ALA A 235 -11.11 1.80 -12.41
CA ALA A 235 -11.25 0.37 -12.15
C ALA A 235 -11.68 0.09 -10.70
N LEU A 236 -11.06 0.76 -9.73
CA LEU A 236 -11.41 0.64 -8.32
C LEU A 236 -12.88 1.08 -8.08
N GLY A 237 -13.29 2.20 -8.69
CA GLY A 237 -14.68 2.68 -8.60
C GLY A 237 -15.69 1.66 -9.14
N GLU A 238 -15.39 1.02 -10.28
CA GLU A 238 -16.21 -0.03 -10.87
C GLU A 238 -16.28 -1.28 -9.99
N ILE A 239 -15.13 -1.78 -9.50
CA ILE A 239 -15.01 -2.95 -8.62
C ILE A 239 -15.80 -2.77 -7.33
N ARG A 240 -15.79 -1.55 -6.77
CA ARG A 240 -16.59 -1.21 -5.59
C ARG A 240 -18.07 -1.14 -5.89
N LYS A 241 -18.44 -0.51 -7.00
CA LYS A 241 -19.84 -0.31 -7.39
C LYS A 241 -20.57 -1.61 -7.70
N ASP A 242 -19.91 -2.59 -8.31
CA ASP A 242 -20.52 -3.86 -8.70
C ASP A 242 -20.42 -4.97 -7.63
N GLY A 243 -19.85 -4.66 -6.46
CA GLY A 243 -19.72 -5.58 -5.33
C GLY A 243 -18.56 -6.58 -5.45
N THR A 244 -17.73 -6.47 -6.49
CA THR A 244 -16.54 -7.34 -6.65
C THR A 244 -15.54 -7.12 -5.52
N TYR A 245 -15.38 -5.86 -5.06
CA TYR A 245 -14.53 -5.52 -3.92
C TYR A 245 -14.94 -6.30 -2.66
N ASP A 246 -16.21 -6.24 -2.30
CA ASP A 246 -16.72 -6.88 -1.09
C ASP A 246 -16.60 -8.41 -1.16
N LYS A 247 -16.84 -8.98 -2.35
CA LYS A 247 -16.64 -10.41 -2.59
C LYS A 247 -15.19 -10.84 -2.42
N MET A 248 -14.24 -10.03 -2.88
CA MET A 248 -12.81 -10.30 -2.67
C MET A 248 -12.41 -10.12 -1.22
N ALA A 249 -12.82 -9.01 -0.58
CA ALA A 249 -12.50 -8.72 0.81
C ALA A 249 -12.97 -9.84 1.77
N LYS A 250 -14.17 -10.39 1.55
CA LYS A 250 -14.73 -11.50 2.35
C LYS A 250 -13.93 -12.80 2.30
N LYS A 251 -12.98 -12.97 1.37
CA LYS A 251 -12.08 -14.12 1.38
C LYS A 251 -10.99 -13.98 2.45
N TYR A 252 -10.68 -12.76 2.88
CA TYR A 252 -9.58 -12.42 3.75
C TYR A 252 -10.02 -11.86 5.10
N PHE A 253 -11.19 -11.20 5.13
CA PHE A 253 -11.66 -10.42 6.28
C PHE A 253 -13.12 -10.70 6.59
N ASP A 254 -13.45 -10.76 7.88
CA ASP A 254 -14.81 -10.90 8.40
C ASP A 254 -15.42 -9.55 8.81
N PHE A 255 -14.74 -8.44 8.48
CA PHE A 255 -15.12 -7.05 8.76
C PHE A 255 -14.95 -6.18 7.51
N ASN A 256 -15.44 -4.91 7.58
CA ASN A 256 -15.27 -3.94 6.50
C ASN A 256 -13.84 -3.36 6.52
N VAL A 257 -12.94 -3.92 5.71
CA VAL A 257 -11.55 -3.45 5.60
C VAL A 257 -11.42 -2.09 4.94
N TYR A 258 -12.45 -1.65 4.17
CA TYR A 258 -12.42 -0.32 3.54
C TYR A 258 -12.51 0.79 4.60
N GLY A 259 -13.20 0.52 5.71
CA GLY A 259 -13.53 1.52 6.72
C GLY A 259 -14.69 2.43 6.26
N ASP A 260 -14.95 3.44 7.06
CA ASP A 260 -15.98 4.46 6.79
C ASP A 260 -15.45 5.57 5.88
#